data_62742956bd4f2867a4bf02f377d95a73
#
_entry.id   62742956bd4f2867a4bf02f377d95a73
#
_cell.length_a   1.000
_cell.length_b   1.000
_cell.length_c   1.000
_cell.angle_alpha   90.00
_cell.angle_beta   90.00
_cell.angle_gamma   90.00
#
_symmetry.space_group_name_H-M   'P 1'
#
loop_
_entity.id
_entity.type
_entity.pdbx_description
1 polymer ?
#
loop_
_entity_poly.entity_id
_entity_poly.type
_entity_poly.pdbx_seq_one_letter_code
_entity_poly.pdbx_strand_id
1 'polypeptide(L)'
;MRHSLTAVLWGTFTLRFSTGLTGAMLLYYLARLPEFGGASVSSSIAAVMTAIYFATELVLSPVFGVLSDRIGAHRVMQIGPILGAAAVLVTAATTNLWLLGATRGLEGLAAAASIPSILGYIAIVTSGDEGLRGRSVARFEAATVAGLGVGAVAAGPLFDVFGSLAFVANAGVYAISFVIYRFLVSPVGPDVDATEDAAEHPIGSAEVRPRGLSWSRYAGLLATSGVWLLAPTWIALNAIIGAWTTQTVFQLVRENQDPRYEEQLLMGGFEPTQVSIGLAVALVVFFAGIFVWGNLFRRFRRTSIMAIGIVGGMVMVAAVFGINHSADWSAAVRIGLVLLALGGLFVLAGATPAALGMLADISEIHPDDRGAIMGLYSVFLGLGQIVGSLVSGAAADWRGVDGLLMASLGLLVIALVPLRWLRDSEHLVGQPAAPPRGDPAAA
;
A
#
# COMPACT_ATOMS: atom_id res chain seq x y z
N MET A 1 -15.72 24.52 -6.05
CA MET A 1 -14.81 23.82 -5.09
C MET A 1 -15.33 22.46 -4.63
N ARG A 2 -16.52 22.32 -3.99
CA ARG A 2 -17.00 20.99 -3.51
C ARG A 2 -17.15 19.94 -4.62
N HIS A 3 -17.60 20.32 -5.82
CA HIS A 3 -17.71 19.41 -6.97
C HIS A 3 -16.36 18.88 -7.42
N SER A 4 -15.32 19.73 -7.46
CA SER A 4 -13.96 19.30 -7.85
C SER A 4 -13.35 18.33 -6.83
N LEU A 5 -13.54 18.54 -5.51
CA LEU A 5 -13.10 17.58 -4.49
C LEU A 5 -13.77 16.20 -4.66
N THR A 6 -15.10 16.21 -4.91
CA THR A 6 -15.81 14.94 -5.17
C THR A 6 -15.31 14.26 -6.44
N ALA A 7 -15.05 15.01 -7.51
CA ALA A 7 -14.48 14.49 -8.75
C ALA A 7 -13.07 13.89 -8.52
N VAL A 8 -12.21 14.57 -7.75
CA VAL A 8 -10.88 14.04 -7.37
C VAL A 8 -11.00 12.71 -6.65
N LEU A 9 -11.95 12.56 -5.71
CA LEU A 9 -12.15 11.31 -4.97
C LEU A 9 -12.63 10.17 -5.89
N TRP A 10 -13.55 10.44 -6.82
CA TRP A 10 -13.98 9.46 -7.81
C TRP A 10 -12.86 9.10 -8.78
N GLY A 11 -12.09 10.09 -9.25
CA GLY A 11 -10.90 9.86 -10.07
C GLY A 11 -9.85 9.01 -9.33
N THR A 12 -9.65 9.26 -8.03
CA THR A 12 -8.78 8.44 -7.18
C THR A 12 -9.29 7.01 -7.06
N PHE A 13 -10.58 6.82 -6.80
CA PHE A 13 -11.18 5.49 -6.72
C PHE A 13 -10.98 4.72 -8.03
N THR A 14 -11.32 5.30 -9.19
CA THR A 14 -11.18 4.63 -10.49
C THR A 14 -9.74 4.35 -10.85
N LEU A 15 -8.81 5.28 -10.56
CA LEU A 15 -7.38 5.08 -10.76
C LEU A 15 -6.86 3.91 -9.90
N ARG A 16 -7.23 3.89 -8.62
CA ARG A 16 -6.80 2.85 -7.69
C ARG A 16 -7.47 1.51 -7.97
N PHE A 17 -8.70 1.51 -8.43
CA PHE A 17 -9.37 0.32 -8.95
C PHE A 17 -8.56 -0.29 -10.10
N SER A 18 -8.16 0.53 -11.09
CA SER A 18 -7.32 0.07 -12.21
C SER A 18 -5.97 -0.48 -11.71
N THR A 19 -5.34 0.17 -10.73
CA THR A 19 -4.07 -0.29 -10.15
C THR A 19 -4.22 -1.64 -9.44
N GLY A 20 -5.26 -1.80 -8.62
CA GLY A 20 -5.56 -3.05 -7.93
C GLY A 20 -5.93 -4.18 -8.89
N LEU A 21 -6.73 -3.84 -9.91
CA LEU A 21 -7.11 -4.75 -10.99
C LEU A 21 -5.87 -5.26 -11.74
N THR A 22 -4.98 -4.36 -12.20
CA THR A 22 -3.75 -4.75 -12.89
C THR A 22 -2.85 -5.58 -11.98
N GLY A 23 -2.68 -5.18 -10.72
CA GLY A 23 -1.80 -5.88 -9.78
C GLY A 23 -2.16 -7.36 -9.64
N ALA A 24 -3.44 -7.68 -9.45
CA ALA A 24 -3.92 -9.05 -9.34
C ALA A 24 -3.95 -9.77 -10.69
N MET A 25 -4.47 -9.13 -11.75
CA MET A 25 -4.51 -9.73 -13.10
C MET A 25 -3.12 -10.10 -13.62
N LEU A 26 -2.10 -9.29 -13.36
CA LEU A 26 -0.74 -9.61 -13.77
C LEU A 26 -0.24 -10.88 -13.10
N LEU A 27 -0.54 -11.09 -11.83
CA LEU A 27 -0.14 -12.30 -11.12
C LEU A 27 -0.85 -13.55 -11.68
N TYR A 28 -2.14 -13.44 -12.04
CA TYR A 28 -2.86 -14.49 -12.78
C TYR A 28 -2.23 -14.74 -14.15
N TYR A 29 -1.92 -13.68 -14.88
CA TYR A 29 -1.30 -13.76 -16.20
C TYR A 29 0.09 -14.40 -16.14
N LEU A 30 0.93 -14.02 -15.17
CA LEU A 30 2.25 -14.63 -14.95
C LEU A 30 2.13 -16.10 -14.55
N ALA A 31 1.14 -16.45 -13.72
CA ALA A 31 0.90 -17.83 -13.30
C ALA A 31 0.52 -18.74 -14.49
N ARG A 32 -0.20 -18.21 -15.46
CA ARG A 32 -0.68 -18.91 -16.68
C ARG A 32 0.04 -18.46 -17.95
N LEU A 33 1.20 -17.81 -17.84
CA LEU A 33 1.91 -17.26 -19.00
C LEU A 33 2.22 -18.30 -20.10
N PRO A 34 2.53 -19.58 -19.79
CA PRO A 34 2.70 -20.61 -20.81
C PRO A 34 1.45 -20.83 -21.69
N GLU A 35 0.25 -20.67 -21.16
CA GLU A 35 -1.00 -20.79 -21.94
C GLU A 35 -1.10 -19.73 -23.04
N PHE A 36 -0.42 -18.59 -22.85
CA PHE A 36 -0.35 -17.48 -23.80
C PHE A 36 0.93 -17.52 -24.67
N GLY A 37 1.66 -18.63 -24.63
CA GLY A 37 2.89 -18.82 -25.44
C GLY A 37 4.14 -18.20 -24.81
N GLY A 38 4.10 -17.78 -23.56
CA GLY A 38 5.26 -17.30 -22.80
C GLY A 38 6.02 -18.39 -22.06
N ALA A 39 7.10 -18.01 -21.39
CA ALA A 39 7.88 -18.93 -20.56
C ALA A 39 7.22 -19.15 -19.20
N SER A 40 7.51 -20.29 -18.54
CA SER A 40 7.13 -20.51 -17.16
C SER A 40 7.79 -19.49 -16.23
N VAL A 41 7.05 -19.01 -15.26
CA VAL A 41 7.47 -17.95 -14.34
C VAL A 41 7.72 -18.51 -12.95
N SER A 42 8.86 -18.19 -12.36
CA SER A 42 9.16 -18.52 -10.97
C SER A 42 8.50 -17.54 -10.01
N SER A 43 8.37 -17.95 -8.74
CA SER A 43 7.84 -17.10 -7.68
C SER A 43 8.70 -15.85 -7.45
N SER A 44 10.01 -15.98 -7.61
CA SER A 44 10.95 -14.85 -7.54
C SER A 44 10.74 -13.85 -8.67
N ILE A 45 10.45 -14.30 -9.89
CA ILE A 45 10.15 -13.41 -11.02
C ILE A 45 8.86 -12.63 -10.75
N ALA A 46 7.78 -13.30 -10.29
CA ALA A 46 6.55 -12.63 -9.90
C ALA A 46 6.77 -11.59 -8.78
N ALA A 47 7.64 -11.93 -7.82
CA ALA A 47 8.04 -11.03 -6.74
C ALA A 47 8.81 -9.80 -7.26
N VAL A 48 9.76 -10.00 -8.18
CA VAL A 48 10.51 -8.90 -8.81
C VAL A 48 9.59 -7.96 -9.58
N MET A 49 8.58 -8.49 -10.29
CA MET A 49 7.58 -7.66 -10.99
C MET A 49 6.84 -6.73 -10.01
N THR A 50 6.45 -7.26 -8.84
CA THR A 50 5.83 -6.44 -7.77
C THR A 50 6.82 -5.44 -7.18
N ALA A 51 8.06 -5.86 -6.92
CA ALA A 51 9.10 -4.99 -6.37
C ALA A 51 9.47 -3.83 -7.32
N ILE A 52 9.50 -4.04 -8.64
CA ILE A 52 9.75 -2.99 -9.64
C ILE A 52 8.70 -1.89 -9.54
N TYR A 53 7.42 -2.25 -9.41
CA TYR A 53 6.34 -1.28 -9.26
C TYR A 53 6.57 -0.38 -8.04
N PHE A 54 6.71 -0.97 -6.84
CA PHE A 54 6.88 -0.21 -5.60
C PHE A 54 8.20 0.55 -5.53
N ALA A 55 9.29 0.00 -6.08
CA ALA A 55 10.57 0.69 -6.14
C ALA A 55 10.49 1.93 -7.03
N THR A 56 9.85 1.82 -8.20
CA THR A 56 9.67 2.96 -9.11
C THR A 56 8.78 4.03 -8.49
N GLU A 57 7.66 3.64 -7.89
CA GLU A 57 6.77 4.55 -7.16
C GLU A 57 7.54 5.28 -6.05
N LEU A 58 8.26 4.55 -5.21
CA LEU A 58 8.98 5.10 -4.06
C LEU A 58 10.06 6.11 -4.47
N VAL A 59 10.87 5.77 -5.48
CA VAL A 59 11.99 6.61 -5.93
C VAL A 59 11.51 7.86 -6.66
N LEU A 60 10.43 7.76 -7.43
CA LEU A 60 9.98 8.84 -8.30
C LEU A 60 8.88 9.73 -7.69
N SER A 61 8.20 9.29 -6.63
CA SER A 61 7.19 10.11 -5.95
C SER A 61 7.68 11.49 -5.51
N PRO A 62 8.89 11.67 -4.93
CA PRO A 62 9.41 12.99 -4.60
C PRO A 62 9.63 13.87 -5.84
N VAL A 63 10.06 13.28 -6.96
CA VAL A 63 10.29 14.01 -8.23
C VAL A 63 8.97 14.57 -8.76
N PHE A 64 7.91 13.75 -8.76
CA PHE A 64 6.59 14.20 -9.20
C PHE A 64 5.90 15.13 -8.20
N GLY A 65 6.21 15.04 -6.91
CA GLY A 65 5.82 16.05 -5.94
C GLY A 65 6.35 17.43 -6.30
N VAL A 66 7.65 17.55 -6.54
CA VAL A 66 8.27 18.79 -6.98
C VAL A 66 7.74 19.25 -8.34
N LEU A 67 7.51 18.33 -9.27
CA LEU A 67 6.95 18.66 -10.57
C LEU A 67 5.52 19.21 -10.44
N SER A 68 4.72 18.61 -9.55
CA SER A 68 3.37 19.06 -9.23
C SER A 68 3.33 20.50 -8.71
N ASP A 69 4.30 20.87 -7.86
CA ASP A 69 4.42 22.25 -7.35
C ASP A 69 4.80 23.25 -8.46
N ARG A 70 5.56 22.80 -9.47
CA ARG A 70 6.06 23.68 -10.55
C ARG A 70 5.07 23.91 -11.69
N ILE A 71 4.43 22.83 -12.17
CA ILE A 71 3.56 22.89 -13.36
C ILE A 71 2.06 22.76 -13.03
N GLY A 72 1.75 22.62 -11.73
CA GLY A 72 0.40 22.53 -11.17
C GLY A 72 -0.07 21.09 -10.99
N ALA A 73 -0.65 20.84 -9.83
CA ALA A 73 -1.15 19.53 -9.41
C ALA A 73 -2.18 18.94 -10.39
N HIS A 74 -3.08 19.76 -10.93
CA HIS A 74 -4.09 19.36 -11.91
C HIS A 74 -3.50 18.78 -13.20
N ARG A 75 -2.36 19.28 -13.68
CA ARG A 75 -1.70 18.77 -14.90
C ARG A 75 -0.98 17.47 -14.61
N VAL A 76 -0.28 17.36 -13.49
CA VAL A 76 0.54 16.19 -13.16
C VAL A 76 -0.33 14.99 -12.81
N MET A 77 -1.47 15.17 -12.10
CA MET A 77 -2.36 14.04 -11.78
C MET A 77 -2.96 13.34 -13.02
N GLN A 78 -2.99 14.00 -14.18
CA GLN A 78 -3.46 13.42 -15.44
C GLN A 78 -2.44 12.48 -16.10
N ILE A 79 -1.15 12.62 -15.76
CA ILE A 79 -0.06 11.81 -16.32
C ILE A 79 -0.24 10.33 -15.92
N GLY A 80 -0.61 10.08 -14.66
CA GLY A 80 -0.73 8.73 -14.14
C GLY A 80 -1.70 7.85 -14.92
N PRO A 81 -2.96 8.24 -15.13
CA PRO A 81 -3.90 7.44 -15.93
C PRO A 81 -3.43 7.17 -17.36
N ILE A 82 -2.74 8.13 -18.00
CA ILE A 82 -2.19 7.95 -19.36
C ILE A 82 -1.10 6.87 -19.36
N LEU A 83 -0.15 6.97 -18.42
CA LEU A 83 0.93 6.01 -18.31
C LEU A 83 0.42 4.62 -17.91
N GLY A 84 -0.55 4.56 -16.99
CA GLY A 84 -1.20 3.31 -16.59
C GLY A 84 -1.93 2.65 -17.76
N ALA A 85 -2.70 3.41 -18.54
CA ALA A 85 -3.36 2.90 -19.75
C ALA A 85 -2.36 2.35 -20.78
N ALA A 86 -1.28 3.09 -21.04
CA ALA A 86 -0.21 2.64 -21.94
C ALA A 86 0.44 1.35 -21.43
N ALA A 87 0.74 1.28 -20.14
CA ALA A 87 1.35 0.10 -19.53
C ALA A 87 0.49 -1.16 -19.70
N VAL A 88 -0.82 -1.08 -19.37
CA VAL A 88 -1.70 -2.25 -19.46
C VAL A 88 -1.98 -2.68 -20.90
N LEU A 89 -2.01 -1.76 -21.86
CA LEU A 89 -2.13 -2.09 -23.29
C LEU A 89 -0.90 -2.85 -23.78
N VAL A 90 0.31 -2.45 -23.37
CA VAL A 90 1.54 -3.18 -23.69
C VAL A 90 1.53 -4.54 -22.99
N THR A 91 1.10 -4.62 -21.72
CA THR A 91 0.96 -5.88 -20.99
C THR A 91 0.03 -6.85 -21.70
N ALA A 92 -1.11 -6.39 -22.23
CA ALA A 92 -2.05 -7.21 -22.99
C ALA A 92 -1.44 -7.84 -24.25
N ALA A 93 -0.44 -7.19 -24.84
CA ALA A 93 0.13 -7.54 -26.14
C ALA A 93 1.46 -8.34 -26.05
N THR A 94 1.97 -8.62 -24.84
CA THR A 94 3.31 -9.22 -24.71
C THR A 94 3.38 -10.32 -23.67
N THR A 95 4.13 -11.38 -23.99
CA THR A 95 4.54 -12.44 -23.05
C THR A 95 6.01 -12.32 -22.65
N ASN A 96 6.73 -11.30 -23.15
CA ASN A 96 8.13 -11.09 -22.86
C ASN A 96 8.30 -10.53 -21.43
N LEU A 97 9.03 -11.25 -20.57
CA LEU A 97 9.20 -10.90 -19.16
C LEU A 97 9.91 -9.55 -18.95
N TRP A 98 10.87 -9.19 -19.82
CA TRP A 98 11.53 -7.89 -19.71
C TRP A 98 10.57 -6.73 -20.00
N LEU A 99 9.71 -6.91 -21.01
CA LEU A 99 8.72 -5.91 -21.35
C LEU A 99 7.61 -5.82 -20.29
N LEU A 100 7.19 -6.96 -19.71
CA LEU A 100 6.29 -6.98 -18.55
C LEU A 100 6.92 -6.29 -17.33
N GLY A 101 8.22 -6.46 -17.09
CA GLY A 101 8.94 -5.70 -16.06
C GLY A 101 8.96 -4.20 -16.34
N ALA A 102 9.17 -3.80 -17.59
CA ALA A 102 9.13 -2.39 -17.99
C ALA A 102 7.72 -1.78 -17.81
N THR A 103 6.66 -2.53 -18.13
CA THR A 103 5.27 -2.06 -17.87
C THR A 103 4.99 -1.91 -16.38
N ARG A 104 5.53 -2.78 -15.51
CA ARG A 104 5.44 -2.60 -14.05
C ARG A 104 6.15 -1.33 -13.57
N GLY A 105 7.33 -1.04 -14.13
CA GLY A 105 8.00 0.24 -13.87
C GLY A 105 7.16 1.44 -14.34
N LEU A 106 6.52 1.34 -15.50
CA LEU A 106 5.66 2.40 -16.03
C LEU A 106 4.41 2.61 -15.17
N GLU A 107 3.83 1.55 -14.61
CA GLU A 107 2.71 1.66 -13.65
C GLU A 107 3.16 2.26 -12.31
N GLY A 108 4.35 1.91 -11.81
CA GLY A 108 4.94 2.55 -10.64
C GLY A 108 5.18 4.04 -10.87
N LEU A 109 5.63 4.42 -12.07
CA LEU A 109 5.75 5.81 -12.49
C LEU A 109 4.38 6.52 -12.54
N ALA A 110 3.35 5.84 -13.02
CA ALA A 110 1.98 6.35 -13.04
C ALA A 110 1.45 6.64 -11.62
N ALA A 111 1.72 5.74 -10.67
CA ALA A 111 1.38 5.93 -9.27
C ALA A 111 2.16 7.09 -8.63
N ALA A 112 3.47 7.17 -8.89
CA ALA A 112 4.34 8.26 -8.43
C ALA A 112 3.87 9.64 -8.93
N ALA A 113 3.36 9.72 -10.16
CA ALA A 113 2.84 10.97 -10.71
C ALA A 113 1.50 11.37 -10.08
N SER A 114 0.65 10.41 -9.76
CA SER A 114 -0.73 10.68 -9.34
C SER A 114 -0.85 11.03 -7.86
N ILE A 115 -0.25 10.23 -6.97
CA ILE A 115 -0.52 10.34 -5.52
C ILE A 115 -0.09 11.69 -4.94
N PRO A 116 1.16 12.16 -5.11
CA PRO A 116 1.59 13.45 -4.57
C PRO A 116 0.78 14.60 -5.15
N SER A 117 0.45 14.52 -6.44
CA SER A 117 -0.30 15.57 -7.14
C SER A 117 -1.74 15.68 -6.65
N ILE A 118 -2.42 14.55 -6.40
CA ILE A 118 -3.78 14.54 -5.85
C ILE A 118 -3.77 15.10 -4.43
N LEU A 119 -2.83 14.70 -3.59
CA LEU A 119 -2.70 15.22 -2.23
C LEU A 119 -2.35 16.72 -2.23
N GLY A 120 -1.46 17.15 -3.13
CA GLY A 120 -1.14 18.56 -3.35
C GLY A 120 -2.37 19.37 -3.76
N TYR A 121 -3.18 18.86 -4.70
CA TYR A 121 -4.43 19.49 -5.09
C TYR A 121 -5.41 19.62 -3.92
N ILE A 122 -5.61 18.55 -3.13
CA ILE A 122 -6.45 18.58 -1.94
C ILE A 122 -5.95 19.63 -0.94
N ALA A 123 -4.64 19.72 -0.71
CA ALA A 123 -4.04 20.68 0.19
C ALA A 123 -4.30 22.13 -0.24
N ILE A 124 -4.20 22.43 -1.54
CA ILE A 124 -4.46 23.77 -2.11
C ILE A 124 -5.94 24.14 -1.96
N VAL A 125 -6.85 23.26 -2.41
CA VAL A 125 -8.31 23.54 -2.43
C VAL A 125 -8.91 23.61 -1.03
N THR A 126 -8.26 23.03 -0.03
CA THR A 126 -8.68 23.08 1.38
C THR A 126 -7.84 24.03 2.23
N SER A 127 -7.07 24.93 1.60
CA SER A 127 -6.30 25.94 2.31
C SER A 127 -7.25 26.83 3.13
N GLY A 128 -6.90 27.04 4.42
CA GLY A 128 -7.74 27.83 5.35
C GLY A 128 -8.84 27.05 6.09
N ASP A 129 -9.15 25.79 5.72
CA ASP A 129 -10.11 24.93 6.45
C ASP A 129 -9.45 23.58 6.82
N GLU A 130 -8.82 23.51 8.00
CA GLU A 130 -8.18 22.29 8.51
C GLU A 130 -9.17 21.13 8.66
N GLY A 131 -10.41 21.42 9.08
CA GLY A 131 -11.44 20.39 9.22
C GLY A 131 -11.85 19.78 7.88
N LEU A 132 -11.96 20.59 6.83
CA LEU A 132 -12.23 20.13 5.48
C LEU A 132 -11.03 19.34 4.93
N ARG A 133 -9.80 19.81 5.17
CA ARG A 133 -8.55 19.11 4.77
C ARG A 133 -8.50 17.72 5.37
N GLY A 134 -8.65 17.60 6.69
CA GLY A 134 -8.62 16.30 7.36
C GLY A 134 -9.68 15.33 6.81
N ARG A 135 -10.93 15.79 6.62
CA ARG A 135 -11.97 14.96 6.02
C ARG A 135 -11.68 14.57 4.57
N SER A 136 -11.07 15.45 3.78
CA SER A 136 -10.77 15.19 2.37
C SER A 136 -9.62 14.19 2.23
N VAL A 137 -8.58 14.28 3.06
CA VAL A 137 -7.49 13.31 3.11
C VAL A 137 -7.99 11.94 3.58
N ALA A 138 -8.83 11.88 4.62
CA ALA A 138 -9.42 10.62 5.07
C ALA A 138 -10.28 9.95 3.97
N ARG A 139 -11.05 10.74 3.20
CA ARG A 139 -11.81 10.23 2.05
C ARG A 139 -10.93 9.80 0.89
N PHE A 140 -9.82 10.48 0.65
CA PHE A 140 -8.82 10.08 -0.33
C PHE A 140 -8.22 8.71 0.04
N GLU A 141 -7.82 8.50 1.29
CA GLU A 141 -7.33 7.20 1.76
C GLU A 141 -8.40 6.11 1.63
N ALA A 142 -9.63 6.40 2.01
CA ALA A 142 -10.75 5.47 1.85
C ALA A 142 -10.98 5.10 0.38
N ALA A 143 -10.96 6.09 -0.54
CA ALA A 143 -11.09 5.85 -1.97
C ALA A 143 -9.91 5.04 -2.54
N THR A 144 -8.68 5.29 -2.05
CA THR A 144 -7.48 4.56 -2.42
C THR A 144 -7.58 3.09 -2.03
N VAL A 145 -7.87 2.80 -0.77
CA VAL A 145 -7.93 1.43 -0.26
C VAL A 145 -9.11 0.66 -0.85
N ALA A 146 -10.29 1.32 -0.93
CA ALA A 146 -11.47 0.71 -1.55
C ALA A 146 -11.23 0.42 -3.04
N GLY A 147 -10.63 1.36 -3.77
CA GLY A 147 -10.30 1.17 -5.18
C GLY A 147 -9.38 -0.03 -5.37
N LEU A 148 -8.24 -0.06 -4.68
CA LEU A 148 -7.28 -1.17 -4.74
C LEU A 148 -7.94 -2.52 -4.42
N GLY A 149 -8.70 -2.59 -3.33
CA GLY A 149 -9.32 -3.82 -2.89
C GLY A 149 -10.39 -4.32 -3.85
N VAL A 150 -11.32 -3.45 -4.27
CA VAL A 150 -12.38 -3.81 -5.22
C VAL A 150 -11.80 -4.19 -6.58
N GLY A 151 -10.75 -3.48 -7.03
CA GLY A 151 -10.03 -3.80 -8.26
C GLY A 151 -9.39 -5.18 -8.21
N ALA A 152 -8.69 -5.50 -7.12
CA ALA A 152 -8.08 -6.82 -6.95
C ALA A 152 -9.11 -7.96 -6.92
N VAL A 153 -10.26 -7.74 -6.29
CA VAL A 153 -11.37 -8.71 -6.28
C VAL A 153 -12.01 -8.86 -7.67
N ALA A 154 -12.14 -7.77 -8.44
CA ALA A 154 -12.69 -7.83 -9.79
C ALA A 154 -11.74 -8.51 -10.80
N ALA A 155 -10.46 -8.67 -10.45
CA ALA A 155 -9.42 -9.18 -11.35
C ALA A 155 -9.68 -10.63 -11.80
N GLY A 156 -10.07 -11.53 -10.90
CA GLY A 156 -10.27 -12.93 -11.23
C GLY A 156 -11.39 -13.15 -12.23
N PRO A 157 -12.64 -12.71 -11.96
CA PRO A 157 -13.74 -12.85 -12.91
C PRO A 157 -13.45 -12.21 -14.29
N LEU A 158 -12.81 -11.05 -14.31
CA LEU A 158 -12.44 -10.41 -15.57
C LEU A 158 -11.37 -11.20 -16.33
N PHE A 159 -10.38 -11.74 -15.61
CA PHE A 159 -9.32 -12.53 -16.23
C PHE A 159 -9.85 -13.87 -16.75
N ASP A 160 -10.74 -14.56 -16.01
CA ASP A 160 -11.34 -15.81 -16.44
C ASP A 160 -12.19 -15.65 -17.73
N VAL A 161 -12.89 -14.52 -17.87
CA VAL A 161 -13.74 -14.28 -19.04
C VAL A 161 -12.93 -13.78 -20.24
N PHE A 162 -11.98 -12.88 -20.04
CA PHE A 162 -11.32 -12.15 -21.10
C PHE A 162 -9.84 -12.50 -21.29
N GLY A 163 -9.21 -13.27 -20.38
CA GLY A 163 -7.79 -13.56 -20.43
C GLY A 163 -6.95 -12.28 -20.47
N SER A 164 -5.98 -12.22 -21.38
CA SER A 164 -5.13 -11.03 -21.56
C SER A 164 -5.91 -9.79 -22.04
N LEU A 165 -7.08 -9.95 -22.69
CA LEU A 165 -7.91 -8.82 -23.10
C LEU A 165 -8.53 -8.06 -21.91
N ALA A 166 -8.54 -8.65 -20.71
CA ALA A 166 -8.93 -7.95 -19.50
C ALA A 166 -8.06 -6.71 -19.21
N PHE A 167 -6.79 -6.72 -19.62
CA PHE A 167 -5.91 -5.54 -19.54
C PHE A 167 -6.38 -4.41 -20.48
N VAL A 168 -6.92 -4.74 -21.66
CA VAL A 168 -7.49 -3.75 -22.58
C VAL A 168 -8.74 -3.11 -21.96
N ALA A 169 -9.60 -3.92 -21.32
CA ALA A 169 -10.76 -3.39 -20.59
C ALA A 169 -10.31 -2.44 -19.44
N ASN A 170 -9.23 -2.79 -18.76
CA ASN A 170 -8.67 -1.93 -17.70
C ASN A 170 -8.08 -0.62 -18.24
N ALA A 171 -7.54 -0.60 -19.46
CA ALA A 171 -7.14 0.66 -20.10
C ALA A 171 -8.33 1.62 -20.24
N GLY A 172 -9.53 1.10 -20.47
CA GLY A 172 -10.78 1.87 -20.46
C GLY A 172 -11.07 2.51 -19.09
N VAL A 173 -10.80 1.80 -17.99
CA VAL A 173 -10.98 2.35 -16.64
C VAL A 173 -9.94 3.45 -16.36
N TYR A 174 -8.70 3.28 -16.78
CA TYR A 174 -7.70 4.36 -16.73
C TYR A 174 -8.14 5.57 -17.54
N ALA A 175 -8.73 5.37 -18.73
CA ALA A 175 -9.28 6.46 -19.54
C ALA A 175 -10.41 7.20 -18.83
N ILE A 176 -11.27 6.48 -18.08
CA ILE A 176 -12.31 7.11 -17.23
C ILE A 176 -11.65 7.99 -16.16
N SER A 177 -10.61 7.52 -15.49
CA SER A 177 -9.87 8.32 -14.50
C SER A 177 -9.29 9.58 -15.13
N PHE A 178 -8.70 9.47 -16.32
CA PHE A 178 -8.18 10.60 -17.08
C PHE A 178 -9.28 11.62 -17.41
N VAL A 179 -10.42 11.16 -17.91
CA VAL A 179 -11.58 12.02 -18.25
C VAL A 179 -12.08 12.75 -17.00
N ILE A 180 -12.18 12.06 -15.86
CA ILE A 180 -12.57 12.68 -14.58
C ILE A 180 -11.58 13.81 -14.21
N TYR A 181 -10.28 13.53 -14.22
CA TYR A 181 -9.28 14.51 -13.84
C TYR A 181 -9.20 15.67 -14.82
N ARG A 182 -9.37 15.41 -16.11
CA ARG A 182 -9.24 16.43 -17.17
C ARG A 182 -10.43 17.37 -17.23
N PHE A 183 -11.66 16.86 -17.07
CA PHE A 183 -12.87 17.60 -17.39
C PHE A 183 -13.74 17.92 -16.17
N LEU A 184 -13.66 17.13 -15.07
CA LEU A 184 -14.49 17.33 -13.89
C LEU A 184 -13.74 17.98 -12.73
N VAL A 185 -12.41 18.05 -12.79
CA VAL A 185 -11.57 18.72 -11.80
C VAL A 185 -11.17 20.09 -12.34
N SER A 186 -11.54 21.15 -11.63
CA SER A 186 -11.17 22.51 -12.02
C SER A 186 -9.65 22.73 -11.82
N PRO A 187 -8.94 23.31 -12.78
CA PRO A 187 -7.56 23.70 -12.57
C PRO A 187 -7.46 24.73 -11.46
N VAL A 188 -6.59 24.47 -10.50
CA VAL A 188 -6.19 25.42 -9.47
C VAL A 188 -4.70 25.67 -9.72
N GLY A 189 -4.36 26.88 -10.09
CA GLY A 189 -2.99 27.27 -10.37
C GLY A 189 -2.54 28.40 -9.46
N PRO A 190 -1.25 28.60 -9.28
CA PRO A 190 -0.73 29.77 -8.56
C PRO A 190 -1.04 31.10 -9.25
N ASP A 191 -1.55 31.07 -10.47
CA ASP A 191 -1.75 32.28 -11.30
C ASP A 191 -3.20 32.82 -11.32
N VAL A 192 -4.19 32.14 -10.75
CA VAL A 192 -5.60 32.57 -10.87
C VAL A 192 -6.02 33.53 -9.73
N ASP A 193 -5.38 33.45 -8.56
CA ASP A 193 -5.74 34.31 -7.42
C ASP A 193 -4.80 35.50 -7.22
N ALA A 194 -3.73 35.62 -8.01
CA ALA A 194 -2.74 36.71 -7.85
C ALA A 194 -3.14 38.03 -8.51
N THR A 195 -4.23 38.07 -9.32
CA THR A 195 -4.57 39.27 -10.10
C THR A 195 -5.74 40.10 -9.58
N GLU A 196 -6.55 39.60 -8.66
CA GLU A 196 -7.70 40.38 -8.15
C GLU A 196 -7.59 40.85 -6.69
N ASP A 197 -6.85 40.18 -5.82
CA ASP A 197 -6.74 40.54 -4.38
C ASP A 197 -5.39 41.15 -3.96
N ALA A 198 -4.40 41.26 -4.85
CA ALA A 198 -3.08 41.81 -4.53
C ALA A 198 -3.08 43.36 -4.38
N ALA A 199 -4.22 44.01 -4.60
CA ALA A 199 -4.31 45.48 -4.57
C ALA A 199 -4.71 46.06 -3.21
N GLU A 200 -5.20 45.29 -2.24
CA GLU A 200 -5.83 45.89 -1.07
C GLU A 200 -5.26 45.57 0.32
N HIS A 201 -4.36 44.59 0.54
CA HIS A 201 -3.77 44.44 1.89
C HIS A 201 -2.32 43.96 1.89
N PRO A 202 -1.34 44.78 2.29
CA PRO A 202 0.01 44.34 2.60
C PRO A 202 0.04 43.82 4.05
N ILE A 203 -0.51 42.66 4.32
CA ILE A 203 -0.30 41.99 5.62
C ILE A 203 0.83 40.99 5.42
N GLY A 204 1.88 41.14 6.25
CA GLY A 204 3.14 40.44 6.23
C GLY A 204 3.10 38.99 5.78
N SER A 205 3.56 38.78 4.58
CA SER A 205 3.85 37.47 4.06
C SER A 205 5.00 36.87 4.88
N ALA A 206 4.66 36.05 5.87
CA ALA A 206 5.60 35.03 6.29
C ALA A 206 5.81 34.15 5.06
N GLU A 207 6.89 34.39 4.30
CA GLU A 207 7.37 33.52 3.23
C GLU A 207 7.50 32.12 3.81
N VAL A 208 6.48 31.29 3.59
CA VAL A 208 6.60 29.83 3.71
C VAL A 208 7.43 29.41 2.48
N ARG A 209 8.73 29.67 2.55
CA ARG A 209 9.68 29.07 1.60
C ARG A 209 9.50 27.56 1.73
N PRO A 210 9.20 26.85 0.62
CA PRO A 210 9.29 25.41 0.65
C PRO A 210 10.73 25.07 1.01
N ARG A 211 10.96 24.70 2.27
CA ARG A 211 12.28 24.27 2.73
C ARG A 211 12.59 22.99 1.97
N GLY A 212 13.54 23.08 1.05
CA GLY A 212 13.93 21.99 0.16
C GLY A 212 14.13 20.68 0.92
N LEU A 213 13.76 19.59 0.29
CA LEU A 213 14.02 18.21 0.71
C LEU A 213 15.53 18.05 0.99
N SER A 214 15.93 18.19 2.24
CA SER A 214 17.30 17.91 2.68
C SER A 214 17.32 16.48 3.24
N TRP A 215 18.05 15.58 2.60
CA TRP A 215 18.27 14.22 3.08
C TRP A 215 18.81 14.19 4.51
N SER A 216 19.63 15.19 4.91
CA SER A 216 20.13 15.34 6.27
C SER A 216 19.01 15.58 7.30
N ARG A 217 17.95 16.28 6.92
CA ARG A 217 16.78 16.52 7.77
C ARG A 217 15.97 15.24 7.97
N TYR A 218 15.73 14.46 6.91
CA TYR A 218 15.06 13.16 7.02
C TYR A 218 15.88 12.17 7.85
N ALA A 219 17.19 12.13 7.67
CA ALA A 219 18.08 11.31 8.49
C ALA A 219 18.05 11.75 9.97
N GLY A 220 18.00 13.06 10.24
CA GLY A 220 17.83 13.60 11.59
C GLY A 220 16.51 13.21 12.22
N LEU A 221 15.40 13.30 11.50
CA LEU A 221 14.08 12.87 11.96
C LEU A 221 14.02 11.37 12.27
N LEU A 222 14.62 10.54 11.42
CA LEU A 222 14.75 9.11 11.66
C LEU A 222 15.59 8.81 12.90
N ALA A 223 16.64 9.58 13.15
CA ALA A 223 17.57 9.33 14.27
C ALA A 223 17.06 9.82 15.63
N THR A 224 16.27 10.90 15.67
CA THR A 224 15.91 11.59 16.93
C THR A 224 14.47 11.33 17.38
N SER A 225 13.61 10.82 16.52
CA SER A 225 12.20 10.57 16.82
C SER A 225 11.94 9.09 17.14
N GLY A 226 10.88 8.79 17.88
CA GLY A 226 10.36 7.44 18.09
C GLY A 226 10.01 6.69 16.79
N VAL A 227 10.08 7.36 15.61
CA VAL A 227 9.91 6.79 14.27
C VAL A 227 10.90 5.66 14.02
N TRP A 228 12.17 5.81 14.43
CA TRP A 228 13.18 4.77 14.28
C TRP A 228 12.82 3.46 14.97
N LEU A 229 12.16 3.53 16.13
CA LEU A 229 11.74 2.35 16.88
C LEU A 229 10.49 1.70 16.23
N LEU A 230 9.62 2.49 15.60
CA LEU A 230 8.43 2.00 14.91
C LEU A 230 8.76 1.42 13.54
N ALA A 231 9.71 2.01 12.83
CA ALA A 231 10.03 1.68 11.43
C ALA A 231 10.27 0.19 11.17
N PRO A 232 11.10 -0.55 11.93
CA PRO A 232 11.35 -1.96 11.64
C PRO A 232 10.09 -2.82 11.80
N THR A 233 9.28 -2.58 12.84
CA THR A 233 8.02 -3.29 13.05
C THR A 233 7.03 -2.97 11.92
N TRP A 234 6.93 -1.70 11.52
CA TRP A 234 6.03 -1.28 10.46
C TRP A 234 6.43 -1.81 9.09
N ILE A 235 7.73 -1.78 8.76
CA ILE A 235 8.27 -2.39 7.53
C ILE A 235 7.98 -3.89 7.52
N ALA A 236 8.21 -4.62 8.61
CA ALA A 236 7.97 -6.05 8.69
C ALA A 236 6.47 -6.40 8.54
N LEU A 237 5.56 -5.63 9.15
CA LEU A 237 4.12 -5.82 8.96
C LEU A 237 3.68 -5.58 7.51
N ASN A 238 4.21 -4.55 6.87
CA ASN A 238 3.93 -4.30 5.44
C ASN A 238 4.61 -5.34 4.54
N ALA A 239 5.73 -5.92 4.96
CA ALA A 239 6.37 -7.02 4.24
C ALA A 239 5.47 -8.28 4.23
N ILE A 240 4.74 -8.56 5.30
CA ILE A 240 3.75 -9.64 5.31
C ILE A 240 2.63 -9.35 4.30
N ILE A 241 2.13 -8.13 4.25
CA ILE A 241 1.10 -7.75 3.28
C ILE A 241 1.65 -7.94 1.85
N GLY A 242 2.86 -7.46 1.55
CA GLY A 242 3.52 -7.63 0.25
C GLY A 242 3.73 -9.10 -0.12
N ALA A 243 4.14 -9.93 0.83
CA ALA A 243 4.30 -11.36 0.64
C ALA A 243 2.98 -12.03 0.24
N TRP A 244 1.91 -11.77 1.00
CA TRP A 244 0.61 -12.41 0.78
C TRP A 244 -0.09 -11.89 -0.47
N THR A 245 -0.08 -10.60 -0.75
CA THR A 245 -0.71 -10.03 -1.95
C THR A 245 -0.04 -10.49 -3.23
N THR A 246 1.27 -10.77 -3.21
CA THR A 246 2.01 -11.25 -4.38
C THR A 246 1.93 -12.76 -4.51
N GLN A 247 2.31 -13.50 -3.46
CA GLN A 247 2.49 -14.95 -3.60
C GLN A 247 1.19 -15.74 -3.50
N THR A 248 0.23 -15.30 -2.69
CA THR A 248 -1.04 -16.03 -2.57
C THR A 248 -1.75 -16.13 -3.92
N VAL A 249 -1.90 -15.00 -4.61
CA VAL A 249 -2.53 -14.96 -5.94
C VAL A 249 -1.77 -15.82 -6.95
N PHE A 250 -0.44 -15.70 -6.97
CA PHE A 250 0.41 -16.43 -7.92
C PHE A 250 0.41 -17.94 -7.64
N GLN A 251 0.62 -18.36 -6.36
CA GLN A 251 0.76 -19.77 -5.99
C GLN A 251 -0.54 -20.57 -6.14
N LEU A 252 -1.69 -19.96 -5.83
CA LEU A 252 -2.98 -20.63 -5.93
C LEU A 252 -3.38 -20.94 -7.38
N VAL A 253 -2.96 -20.11 -8.35
CA VAL A 253 -3.39 -20.22 -9.75
C VAL A 253 -2.38 -20.96 -10.64
N ARG A 254 -1.08 -20.89 -10.33
CA ARG A 254 -0.06 -21.53 -11.17
C ARG A 254 -0.28 -23.05 -11.25
N GLU A 255 -0.03 -23.63 -12.42
CA GLU A 255 0.02 -25.09 -12.53
C GLU A 255 1.20 -25.62 -11.73
N ASN A 256 0.92 -26.58 -10.83
CA ASN A 256 1.96 -27.30 -10.12
C ASN A 256 2.31 -28.56 -10.89
N GLN A 257 3.48 -28.57 -11.54
CA GLN A 257 4.03 -29.75 -12.22
C GLN A 257 5.20 -30.36 -11.44
N ASP A 258 5.53 -29.83 -10.25
CA ASP A 258 6.68 -30.28 -9.47
C ASP A 258 6.22 -31.27 -8.39
N PRO A 259 6.67 -32.56 -8.46
CA PRO A 259 6.32 -33.58 -7.48
C PRO A 259 6.65 -33.22 -6.02
N ARG A 260 7.61 -32.29 -5.81
CA ARG A 260 7.98 -31.84 -4.46
C ARG A 260 6.85 -31.15 -3.70
N TYR A 261 5.81 -30.71 -4.40
CA TYR A 261 4.70 -29.91 -3.83
C TYR A 261 3.35 -30.63 -3.90
N GLU A 262 3.31 -31.93 -4.24
CA GLU A 262 2.07 -32.72 -4.35
C GLU A 262 1.26 -32.74 -3.04
N GLU A 263 1.92 -32.67 -1.89
CA GLU A 263 1.29 -32.64 -0.59
C GLU A 263 0.70 -31.27 -0.20
N GLN A 264 1.00 -30.23 -1.00
CA GLN A 264 0.56 -28.86 -0.71
C GLN A 264 -0.75 -28.52 -1.42
N LEU A 265 -1.86 -28.56 -0.68
CA LEU A 265 -3.21 -28.35 -1.21
C LEU A 265 -3.42 -26.95 -1.85
N LEU A 266 -2.70 -25.97 -1.37
CA LEU A 266 -2.77 -24.58 -1.84
C LEU A 266 -1.79 -24.28 -2.97
N MET A 267 -1.12 -25.30 -3.53
CA MET A 267 -0.14 -25.15 -4.58
C MET A 267 -0.77 -25.38 -5.95
N GLY A 268 -1.48 -24.37 -6.46
CA GLY A 268 -2.10 -24.41 -7.78
C GLY A 268 -3.50 -25.04 -7.82
N GLY A 269 -4.06 -25.08 -9.04
CA GLY A 269 -5.34 -25.72 -9.31
C GLY A 269 -6.57 -24.87 -9.03
N PHE A 270 -6.40 -23.62 -8.58
CA PHE A 270 -7.54 -22.72 -8.37
C PHE A 270 -7.75 -21.81 -9.59
N GLU A 271 -9.03 -21.60 -9.92
CA GLU A 271 -9.39 -20.61 -10.91
C GLU A 271 -9.25 -19.18 -10.35
N PRO A 272 -8.84 -18.19 -11.17
CA PRO A 272 -8.73 -16.79 -10.76
C PRO A 272 -9.96 -16.25 -10.04
N THR A 273 -11.17 -16.59 -10.48
CA THR A 273 -12.43 -16.22 -9.81
C THR A 273 -12.52 -16.80 -8.39
N GLN A 274 -12.12 -18.04 -8.18
CA GLN A 274 -12.14 -18.66 -6.84
C GLN A 274 -11.17 -17.94 -5.90
N VAL A 275 -9.97 -17.59 -6.38
CA VAL A 275 -8.99 -16.84 -5.62
C VAL A 275 -9.53 -15.44 -5.28
N SER A 276 -10.18 -14.78 -6.24
CA SER A 276 -10.80 -13.46 -6.03
C SER A 276 -11.93 -13.50 -4.98
N ILE A 277 -12.73 -14.55 -4.94
CA ILE A 277 -13.75 -14.73 -3.90
C ILE A 277 -13.09 -14.89 -2.52
N GLY A 278 -12.05 -15.72 -2.42
CA GLY A 278 -11.27 -15.85 -1.19
C GLY A 278 -10.67 -14.54 -0.73
N LEU A 279 -10.10 -13.77 -1.67
CA LEU A 279 -9.54 -12.45 -1.42
C LEU A 279 -10.62 -11.46 -0.95
N ALA A 280 -11.83 -11.51 -1.53
CA ALA A 280 -12.96 -10.67 -1.11
C ALA A 280 -13.36 -10.94 0.35
N VAL A 281 -13.45 -12.21 0.73
CA VAL A 281 -13.75 -12.61 2.11
C VAL A 281 -12.65 -12.13 3.06
N ALA A 282 -11.39 -12.37 2.71
CA ALA A 282 -10.25 -11.91 3.50
C ALA A 282 -10.24 -10.38 3.66
N LEU A 283 -10.54 -9.64 2.60
CA LEU A 283 -10.61 -8.18 2.61
C LEU A 283 -11.72 -7.66 3.53
N VAL A 284 -12.91 -8.25 3.47
CA VAL A 284 -14.03 -7.90 4.36
C VAL A 284 -13.65 -8.13 5.82
N VAL A 285 -13.05 -9.28 6.14
CA VAL A 285 -12.60 -9.61 7.49
C VAL A 285 -11.49 -8.64 7.95
N PHE A 286 -10.56 -8.32 7.09
CA PHE A 286 -9.47 -7.38 7.38
C PHE A 286 -10.02 -5.97 7.69
N PHE A 287 -10.94 -5.44 6.88
CA PHE A 287 -11.56 -4.14 7.14
C PHE A 287 -12.42 -4.13 8.39
N ALA A 288 -13.19 -5.21 8.64
CA ALA A 288 -13.91 -5.36 9.89
C ALA A 288 -12.95 -5.33 11.10
N GLY A 289 -11.80 -5.99 10.98
CA GLY A 289 -10.74 -5.94 11.98
C GLY A 289 -10.22 -4.52 12.20
N ILE A 290 -9.83 -3.79 11.15
CA ILE A 290 -9.38 -2.39 11.25
C ILE A 290 -10.41 -1.54 11.99
N PHE A 291 -11.69 -1.66 11.63
CA PHE A 291 -12.77 -0.86 12.22
C PHE A 291 -12.97 -1.17 13.71
N VAL A 292 -13.01 -2.45 14.08
CA VAL A 292 -13.22 -2.88 15.46
C VAL A 292 -12.01 -2.49 16.33
N TRP A 293 -10.79 -2.81 15.90
CA TRP A 293 -9.58 -2.51 16.64
C TRP A 293 -9.31 -1.01 16.76
N GLY A 294 -9.66 -0.20 15.75
CA GLY A 294 -9.57 1.27 15.81
C GLY A 294 -10.41 1.86 16.95
N ASN A 295 -11.56 1.27 17.28
CA ASN A 295 -12.39 1.70 18.40
C ASN A 295 -11.85 1.27 19.78
N LEU A 296 -10.93 0.29 19.82
CA LEU A 296 -10.37 -0.24 21.06
C LEU A 296 -9.17 0.54 21.58
N PHE A 297 -8.65 1.54 20.84
CA PHE A 297 -7.52 2.38 21.27
C PHE A 297 -7.73 3.10 22.60
N ARG A 298 -8.97 3.35 22.99
CA ARG A 298 -9.28 3.95 24.28
C ARG A 298 -9.04 3.01 25.47
N ARG A 299 -8.97 1.70 25.23
CA ARG A 299 -8.87 0.66 26.29
C ARG A 299 -7.52 0.00 26.36
N PHE A 300 -6.79 -0.07 25.24
CA PHE A 300 -5.53 -0.81 25.12
C PHE A 300 -4.41 0.10 24.61
N ARG A 301 -3.20 -0.14 25.10
CA ARG A 301 -2.00 0.49 24.55
C ARG A 301 -1.80 0.06 23.12
N ARG A 302 -1.33 0.96 22.25
CA ARG A 302 -1.10 0.70 20.82
C ARG A 302 -0.08 -0.40 20.59
N THR A 303 1.01 -0.43 21.37
CA THR A 303 2.01 -1.52 21.32
C THR A 303 1.42 -2.87 21.71
N SER A 304 0.46 -2.91 22.65
CA SER A 304 -0.23 -4.15 23.01
C SER A 304 -1.14 -4.65 21.87
N ILE A 305 -1.85 -3.73 21.19
CA ILE A 305 -2.67 -4.09 20.01
C ILE A 305 -1.79 -4.61 18.88
N MET A 306 -0.63 -3.98 18.64
CA MET A 306 0.33 -4.47 17.64
C MET A 306 0.84 -5.87 18.00
N ALA A 307 1.20 -6.12 19.28
CA ALA A 307 1.65 -7.43 19.75
C ALA A 307 0.56 -8.51 19.57
N ILE A 308 -0.67 -8.21 19.98
CA ILE A 308 -1.83 -9.09 19.79
C ILE A 308 -2.07 -9.34 18.29
N GLY A 309 -1.97 -8.30 17.46
CA GLY A 309 -2.08 -8.41 16.01
C GLY A 309 -1.04 -9.35 15.41
N ILE A 310 0.23 -9.23 15.83
CA ILE A 310 1.31 -10.12 15.37
C ILE A 310 1.04 -11.56 15.78
N VAL A 311 0.59 -11.82 17.02
CA VAL A 311 0.20 -13.16 17.48
C VAL A 311 -0.97 -13.68 16.64
N GLY A 312 -1.99 -12.85 16.36
CA GLY A 312 -3.07 -13.20 15.43
C GLY A 312 -2.56 -13.62 14.06
N GLY A 313 -1.57 -12.88 13.52
CA GLY A 313 -0.89 -13.25 12.28
C GLY A 313 -0.18 -14.61 12.36
N MET A 314 0.49 -14.93 13.46
CA MET A 314 1.10 -16.25 13.67
C MET A 314 0.05 -17.37 13.69
N VAL A 315 -1.09 -17.13 14.34
CA VAL A 315 -2.23 -18.07 14.35
C VAL A 315 -2.78 -18.25 12.92
N MET A 316 -2.93 -17.18 12.16
CA MET A 316 -3.33 -17.23 10.75
C MET A 316 -2.38 -18.11 9.94
N VAL A 317 -1.06 -17.85 10.03
CA VAL A 317 -0.04 -18.63 9.31
C VAL A 317 -0.08 -20.10 9.69
N ALA A 318 -0.19 -20.42 10.98
CA ALA A 318 -0.29 -21.79 11.45
C ALA A 318 -1.57 -22.49 10.95
N ALA A 319 -2.71 -21.81 10.95
CA ALA A 319 -3.96 -22.34 10.42
C ALA A 319 -3.87 -22.59 8.90
N VAL A 320 -3.29 -21.67 8.13
CA VAL A 320 -3.09 -21.86 6.68
C VAL A 320 -2.10 -22.97 6.40
N PHE A 321 -1.05 -23.16 7.22
CA PHE A 321 -0.18 -24.31 7.13
C PHE A 321 -0.96 -25.63 7.34
N GLY A 322 -1.82 -25.66 8.35
CA GLY A 322 -2.72 -26.81 8.55
C GLY A 322 -3.65 -27.05 7.36
N ILE A 323 -4.20 -26.00 6.73
CA ILE A 323 -5.02 -26.14 5.52
C ILE A 323 -4.19 -26.72 4.38
N ASN A 324 -2.95 -26.23 4.19
CA ASN A 324 -2.06 -26.64 3.10
C ASN A 324 -1.73 -28.15 3.14
N HIS A 325 -1.76 -28.77 4.33
CA HIS A 325 -1.48 -30.21 4.54
C HIS A 325 -2.71 -31.00 4.99
N SER A 326 -3.93 -30.56 4.66
CA SER A 326 -5.18 -31.17 5.12
C SER A 326 -5.90 -32.00 4.06
N ALA A 327 -5.20 -32.51 3.04
CA ALA A 327 -5.81 -33.24 1.93
C ALA A 327 -6.69 -34.40 2.41
N ASP A 328 -6.21 -35.16 3.39
CA ASP A 328 -6.91 -36.34 3.96
C ASP A 328 -7.79 -36.00 5.17
N TRP A 329 -7.90 -34.73 5.55
CA TRP A 329 -8.67 -34.34 6.74
C TRP A 329 -10.13 -34.12 6.41
N SER A 330 -11.00 -34.30 7.43
CA SER A 330 -12.43 -34.08 7.27
C SER A 330 -12.76 -32.63 6.91
N ALA A 331 -13.83 -32.43 6.16
CA ALA A 331 -14.29 -31.08 5.79
C ALA A 331 -14.55 -30.19 7.02
N ALA A 332 -15.03 -30.76 8.13
CA ALA A 332 -15.25 -30.01 9.36
C ALA A 332 -13.96 -29.43 9.94
N VAL A 333 -12.87 -30.19 9.94
CA VAL A 333 -11.57 -29.72 10.40
C VAL A 333 -11.04 -28.63 9.48
N ARG A 334 -11.14 -28.80 8.16
CA ARG A 334 -10.73 -27.77 7.18
C ARG A 334 -11.49 -26.47 7.35
N ILE A 335 -12.82 -26.54 7.53
CA ILE A 335 -13.66 -25.36 7.82
C ILE A 335 -13.20 -24.70 9.14
N GLY A 336 -12.92 -25.47 10.17
CA GLY A 336 -12.40 -24.94 11.44
C GLY A 336 -11.09 -24.20 11.29
N LEU A 337 -10.16 -24.73 10.47
CA LEU A 337 -8.90 -24.06 10.15
C LEU A 337 -9.09 -22.76 9.35
N VAL A 338 -10.02 -22.75 8.38
CA VAL A 338 -10.37 -21.54 7.62
C VAL A 338 -10.91 -20.45 8.55
N LEU A 339 -11.83 -20.80 9.46
CA LEU A 339 -12.37 -19.87 10.44
C LEU A 339 -11.28 -19.36 11.40
N LEU A 340 -10.36 -20.22 11.80
CA LEU A 340 -9.20 -19.84 12.62
C LEU A 340 -8.25 -18.89 11.87
N ALA A 341 -7.99 -19.14 10.59
CA ALA A 341 -7.18 -18.28 9.74
C ALA A 341 -7.83 -16.89 9.58
N LEU A 342 -9.14 -16.84 9.32
CA LEU A 342 -9.88 -15.58 9.22
C LEU A 342 -9.92 -14.84 10.57
N GLY A 343 -10.07 -15.57 11.69
CA GLY A 343 -9.97 -14.99 13.03
C GLY A 343 -8.58 -14.40 13.30
N GLY A 344 -7.52 -15.11 12.91
CA GLY A 344 -6.14 -14.60 12.98
C GLY A 344 -5.93 -13.35 12.14
N LEU A 345 -6.46 -13.32 10.91
CA LEU A 345 -6.44 -12.16 10.02
C LEU A 345 -7.17 -10.95 10.62
N PHE A 346 -8.35 -11.17 11.20
CA PHE A 346 -9.11 -10.14 11.90
C PHE A 346 -8.30 -9.50 13.04
N VAL A 347 -7.58 -10.32 13.79
CA VAL A 347 -6.74 -9.84 14.89
C VAL A 347 -5.49 -9.13 14.35
N LEU A 348 -4.84 -9.66 13.32
CA LEU A 348 -3.68 -9.04 12.66
C LEU A 348 -4.01 -7.65 12.12
N ALA A 349 -5.21 -7.46 11.58
CA ALA A 349 -5.67 -6.19 11.02
C ALA A 349 -5.58 -5.02 12.01
N GLY A 350 -5.65 -5.29 13.32
CA GLY A 350 -5.51 -4.28 14.37
C GLY A 350 -4.12 -3.63 14.44
N ALA A 351 -3.08 -4.30 13.94
CA ALA A 351 -1.73 -3.75 13.94
C ALA A 351 -1.61 -2.50 13.05
N THR A 352 -2.34 -2.44 11.94
CA THR A 352 -2.30 -1.31 10.99
C THR A 352 -2.76 0.01 11.62
N PRO A 353 -3.99 0.13 12.16
CA PRO A 353 -4.43 1.38 12.77
C PRO A 353 -3.64 1.71 14.05
N ALA A 354 -3.11 0.72 14.76
CA ALA A 354 -2.27 0.96 15.93
C ALA A 354 -0.93 1.62 15.55
N ALA A 355 -0.28 1.14 14.50
CA ALA A 355 0.96 1.72 13.98
C ALA A 355 0.74 3.14 13.42
N LEU A 356 -0.32 3.36 12.64
CA LEU A 356 -0.70 4.69 12.14
C LEU A 356 -0.99 5.67 13.27
N GLY A 357 -1.73 5.23 14.27
CA GLY A 357 -2.01 6.05 15.44
C GLY A 357 -0.75 6.42 16.22
N MET A 358 0.22 5.51 16.35
CA MET A 358 1.50 5.80 16.99
C MET A 358 2.33 6.80 16.18
N LEU A 359 2.34 6.68 14.85
CA LEU A 359 3.02 7.64 13.97
C LEU A 359 2.39 9.04 14.07
N ALA A 360 1.06 9.11 14.20
CA ALA A 360 0.35 10.36 14.42
C ALA A 360 0.76 11.01 15.75
N ASP A 361 0.85 10.24 16.85
CA ASP A 361 1.29 10.77 18.16
C ASP A 361 2.74 11.29 18.09
N ILE A 362 3.64 10.56 17.42
CA ILE A 362 5.02 11.03 17.18
C ILE A 362 5.01 12.36 16.40
N SER A 363 4.14 12.49 15.41
CA SER A 363 4.03 13.71 14.60
C SER A 363 3.51 14.92 15.39
N GLU A 364 2.72 14.71 16.44
CA GLU A 364 2.23 15.79 17.31
C GLU A 364 3.34 16.39 18.17
N ILE A 365 4.34 15.60 18.54
CA ILE A 365 5.51 16.06 19.32
C ILE A 365 6.45 16.92 18.47
N HIS A 366 6.41 16.76 17.13
CA HIS A 366 7.24 17.49 16.17
C HIS A 366 6.38 18.29 15.19
N PRO A 367 5.74 19.39 15.62
CA PRO A 367 4.75 20.13 14.81
C PRO A 367 5.34 20.69 13.50
N ASP A 368 6.62 21.10 13.53
CA ASP A 368 7.33 21.62 12.35
C ASP A 368 7.66 20.54 11.29
N ASP A 369 7.68 19.27 11.68
CA ASP A 369 8.06 18.14 10.84
C ASP A 369 6.91 17.13 10.65
N ARG A 370 5.69 17.48 11.07
CA ARG A 370 4.50 16.62 11.02
C ARG A 370 4.27 16.00 9.65
N GLY A 371 4.36 16.81 8.60
CA GLY A 371 4.19 16.33 7.22
C GLY A 371 5.28 15.34 6.78
N ALA A 372 6.53 15.59 7.18
CA ALA A 372 7.65 14.71 6.87
C ALA A 372 7.52 13.37 7.60
N ILE A 373 7.14 13.37 8.88
CA ILE A 373 6.92 12.17 9.69
C ILE A 373 5.78 11.33 9.09
N MET A 374 4.66 11.96 8.76
CA MET A 374 3.54 11.26 8.12
C MET A 374 3.90 10.74 6.72
N GLY A 375 4.80 11.42 6.00
CA GLY A 375 5.32 10.95 4.72
C GLY A 375 6.15 9.67 4.82
N LEU A 376 6.84 9.44 5.95
CA LEU A 376 7.60 8.21 6.20
C LEU A 376 6.71 6.96 6.26
N TYR A 377 5.42 7.12 6.56
CA TYR A 377 4.45 6.04 6.46
C TYR A 377 4.46 5.36 5.07
N SER A 378 4.39 6.15 4.00
CA SER A 378 4.39 5.63 2.63
C SER A 378 5.73 5.01 2.25
N VAL A 379 6.84 5.57 2.76
CA VAL A 379 8.18 5.01 2.55
C VAL A 379 8.30 3.63 3.18
N PHE A 380 7.88 3.48 4.44
CA PHE A 380 7.95 2.19 5.14
C PHE A 380 6.98 1.16 4.55
N LEU A 381 5.81 1.61 4.08
CA LEU A 381 4.87 0.77 3.34
C LEU A 381 5.53 0.24 2.06
N GLY A 382 6.07 1.11 1.22
CA GLY A 382 6.72 0.73 -0.04
C GLY A 382 7.92 -0.20 0.18
N LEU A 383 8.80 0.11 1.15
CA LEU A 383 9.92 -0.74 1.53
C LEU A 383 9.44 -2.11 2.02
N GLY A 384 8.39 -2.16 2.84
CA GLY A 384 7.79 -3.39 3.30
C GLY A 384 7.30 -4.25 2.13
N GLN A 385 6.54 -3.66 1.21
CA GLN A 385 6.04 -4.35 0.01
C GLN A 385 7.17 -4.95 -0.84
N ILE A 386 8.26 -4.19 -1.04
CA ILE A 386 9.45 -4.67 -1.79
C ILE A 386 10.10 -5.84 -1.06
N VAL A 387 10.44 -5.66 0.22
CA VAL A 387 11.11 -6.70 1.02
C VAL A 387 10.24 -7.95 1.11
N GLY A 388 8.95 -7.78 1.39
CA GLY A 388 8.02 -8.88 1.55
C GLY A 388 7.83 -9.69 0.28
N SER A 389 7.64 -9.03 -0.86
CA SER A 389 7.50 -9.72 -2.14
C SER A 389 8.77 -10.50 -2.49
N LEU A 390 9.97 -9.90 -2.36
CA LEU A 390 11.24 -10.55 -2.71
C LEU A 390 11.56 -11.73 -1.78
N VAL A 391 11.42 -11.55 -0.47
CA VAL A 391 11.68 -12.62 0.50
C VAL A 391 10.72 -13.78 0.31
N SER A 392 9.42 -13.49 0.12
CA SER A 392 8.42 -14.55 -0.08
C SER A 392 8.57 -15.24 -1.44
N GLY A 393 8.99 -14.50 -2.49
CA GLY A 393 9.26 -15.08 -3.79
C GLY A 393 10.37 -16.11 -3.74
N ALA A 394 11.52 -15.77 -3.14
CA ALA A 394 12.64 -16.69 -2.95
C ALA A 394 12.26 -17.90 -2.07
N ALA A 395 11.52 -17.65 -0.99
CA ALA A 395 11.04 -18.71 -0.10
C ALA A 395 10.05 -19.66 -0.81
N ALA A 396 9.17 -19.11 -1.65
CA ALA A 396 8.21 -19.89 -2.41
C ALA A 396 8.87 -20.69 -3.56
N ASP A 397 9.92 -20.20 -4.17
CA ASP A 397 10.73 -21.00 -5.12
C ASP A 397 11.43 -22.18 -4.42
N TRP A 398 11.78 -22.03 -3.15
CA TRP A 398 12.41 -23.08 -2.36
C TRP A 398 11.43 -24.16 -1.88
N ARG A 399 10.25 -23.76 -1.33
CA ARG A 399 9.28 -24.69 -0.68
C ARG A 399 7.81 -24.44 -1.05
N GLY A 400 7.51 -23.76 -2.14
CA GLY A 400 6.14 -23.49 -2.53
C GLY A 400 5.39 -22.64 -1.52
N VAL A 401 4.13 -22.99 -1.23
CA VAL A 401 3.32 -22.29 -0.22
C VAL A 401 3.91 -22.40 1.18
N ASP A 402 4.52 -23.53 1.54
CA ASP A 402 5.20 -23.65 2.84
C ASP A 402 6.32 -22.64 2.99
N GLY A 403 7.06 -22.37 1.91
CA GLY A 403 8.08 -21.32 1.90
C GLY A 403 7.51 -19.93 2.20
N LEU A 404 6.37 -19.59 1.57
CA LEU A 404 5.63 -18.35 1.88
C LEU A 404 5.25 -18.28 3.36
N LEU A 405 4.72 -19.36 3.91
CA LEU A 405 4.28 -19.42 5.31
C LEU A 405 5.46 -19.31 6.29
N MET A 406 6.59 -19.97 6.00
CA MET A 406 7.82 -19.85 6.78
C MET A 406 8.38 -18.42 6.74
N ALA A 407 8.43 -17.79 5.56
CA ALA A 407 8.85 -16.40 5.42
C ALA A 407 7.93 -15.45 6.20
N SER A 408 6.61 -15.66 6.13
CA SER A 408 5.62 -14.87 6.88
C SER A 408 5.81 -15.01 8.38
N LEU A 409 6.03 -16.22 8.88
CA LEU A 409 6.30 -16.45 10.31
C LEU A 409 7.60 -15.76 10.73
N GLY A 410 8.66 -15.86 9.92
CA GLY A 410 9.93 -15.16 10.16
C GLY A 410 9.75 -13.64 10.26
N LEU A 411 9.00 -13.03 9.34
CA LEU A 411 8.70 -11.60 9.35
C LEU A 411 7.88 -11.20 10.58
N LEU A 412 6.91 -12.02 11.01
CA LEU A 412 6.14 -11.78 12.25
C LEU A 412 7.03 -11.82 13.50
N VAL A 413 7.96 -12.78 13.56
CA VAL A 413 8.93 -12.87 14.66
C VAL A 413 9.86 -11.65 14.66
N ILE A 414 10.36 -11.25 13.47
CA ILE A 414 11.18 -10.04 13.33
C ILE A 414 10.42 -8.80 13.78
N ALA A 415 9.12 -8.69 13.48
CA ALA A 415 8.29 -7.57 13.91
C ALA A 415 8.14 -7.45 15.42
N LEU A 416 8.20 -8.56 16.17
CA LEU A 416 8.09 -8.56 17.63
C LEU A 416 9.33 -8.00 18.35
N VAL A 417 10.51 -8.12 17.77
CA VAL A 417 11.76 -7.74 18.42
C VAL A 417 11.82 -6.24 18.71
N PRO A 418 11.64 -5.34 17.70
CA PRO A 418 11.63 -3.90 17.95
C PRO A 418 10.44 -3.45 18.79
N LEU A 419 9.33 -4.18 18.74
CA LEU A 419 8.12 -3.85 19.49
C LEU A 419 8.33 -3.89 21.01
N ARG A 420 9.24 -4.73 21.50
CA ARG A 420 9.62 -4.75 22.92
C ARG A 420 10.25 -3.42 23.34
N TRP A 421 11.23 -2.94 22.58
CA TRP A 421 11.89 -1.66 22.84
C TRP A 421 10.93 -0.48 22.68
N LEU A 422 10.04 -0.54 21.67
CA LEU A 422 9.02 0.48 21.46
C LEU A 422 8.06 0.54 22.66
N ARG A 423 7.69 -0.59 23.25
CA ARG A 423 6.83 -0.67 24.44
C ARG A 423 7.47 -0.02 25.66
N ASP A 424 8.76 -0.24 25.87
CA ASP A 424 9.50 0.35 26.98
C ASP A 424 9.66 1.87 26.81
N SER A 425 9.63 2.35 25.58
CA SER A 425 9.77 3.77 25.21
C SER A 425 8.42 4.47 24.97
N GLU A 426 7.27 3.77 25.04
CA GLU A 426 5.94 4.32 24.73
C GLU A 426 5.57 5.50 25.65
N HIS A 427 6.06 5.51 26.89
CA HIS A 427 5.88 6.62 27.84
C HIS A 427 6.66 7.88 27.44
N LEU A 428 7.70 7.76 26.61
CA LEU A 428 8.50 8.87 26.07
C LEU A 428 7.88 9.46 24.81
N VAL A 429 7.08 8.69 24.08
CA VAL A 429 6.44 9.09 22.83
C VAL A 429 5.32 10.12 23.04
N GLY A 430 4.77 10.25 24.25
CA GLY A 430 3.72 11.22 24.59
C GLY A 430 4.19 12.44 25.41
N GLN A 431 5.49 12.60 25.67
CA GLN A 431 6.00 13.75 26.43
C GLN A 431 6.66 14.76 25.49
N PRO A 432 6.33 16.07 25.60
CA PRO A 432 7.09 17.10 24.91
C PRO A 432 8.54 17.01 25.32
N ALA A 433 9.46 17.21 24.36
CA ALA A 433 10.89 17.22 24.61
C ALA A 433 11.16 18.16 25.80
N ALA A 434 11.86 17.65 26.83
CA ALA A 434 12.25 18.50 27.95
C ALA A 434 13.03 19.70 27.39
N PRO A 435 12.74 20.94 27.84
CA PRO A 435 13.45 22.10 27.36
C PRO A 435 14.94 21.90 27.58
N PRO A 436 15.80 22.35 26.67
CA PRO A 436 17.25 22.21 26.83
C PRO A 436 17.62 22.75 28.19
N ARG A 437 18.30 21.90 28.99
CA ARG A 437 18.81 22.30 30.31
C ARG A 437 19.62 23.57 30.08
N GLY A 438 19.15 24.68 30.66
CA GLY A 438 19.86 25.95 30.58
C GLY A 438 21.31 25.72 31.02
N ASP A 439 22.22 26.25 30.23
CA ASP A 439 23.65 26.19 30.48
C ASP A 439 23.92 26.81 31.88
N PRO A 440 24.41 26.10 32.87
CA PRO A 440 24.67 26.68 34.18
C PRO A 440 25.79 27.72 34.20
N ALA A 441 26.34 28.10 33.02
CA ALA A 441 27.38 29.11 32.87
C ALA A 441 26.84 30.51 32.55
N ALA A 442 25.51 30.73 32.60
CA ALA A 442 24.90 32.05 32.34
C ALA A 442 24.25 32.68 33.60
N ALA A 443 24.76 32.35 34.80
CA ALA A 443 24.40 33.02 36.06
C ALA A 443 25.59 33.79 36.63
#